data_2ae12d13d27836a73dbebdae22d81190
#
_entry.id   2ae12d13d27836a73dbebdae22d81190
#
_cell.length_a   1.000
_cell.length_b   1.000
_cell.length_c   1.000
_cell.angle_alpha   90.00
_cell.angle_beta   90.00
_cell.angle_gamma   90.00
#
_symmetry.space_group_name_H-M   'P 1'
#
loop_
_entity.id
_entity.type
_entity.pdbx_description
1 polymer ?
#
loop_
_entity_poly.entity_id
_entity_poly.type
_entity_poly.pdbx_seq_one_letter_code
_entity_poly.pdbx_strand_id
1 'polypeptide(L)'
;MSKSGRFRSIAVIGALTLAAVLAAPIAQAQQKVLKFIPQADLRILDPITTTAYITRNHGYMIYDTLFATDAKFQVQPQMVDRYEVSKDQLTYTFTLRDGLKFHDGQPVRSADCIASIERWAKRDALGQKLAEATEGWKAVNDKTFTLKLKKPFALTLEALAKPSSNVPFIMPERIAKTDASTNITDPIGSGPFKFVKEEWVPGSKVVYVKNTDYVPRKEAPSWAAGGKVVKVDRVEWIYIPDSATAAAALNAGEVDWWEQMPPDLIPVLAKNKSVKVENIDPLGSMGLLRFNFMYPPFNNQKMRQAVLYAIDQNDYVLGIAGDVKNGHPCYSYFTCGTPLASEVGAEPMRGKRDFEKAKQLVKEAGYKGEKIVIIDATDQPIVHSQSLLTLEALKKIGLNAEVQAGDWGTLITRRASKEPIDKGGWSIFHTWLVGPDVTSPAVNFAVRGSGQKAWFGWPEDAKIEELREAWFAATDASSSKKAAEAVQARAFDFVPYVPTAQFILPTAYRTNLSGLIIAPITLMWNVEKK
;
A
#
# COMPACT_ATOMS: atom_id res chain seq x y z
N MET A 1 1.16 -107.38 21.06
CA MET A 1 0.49 -107.32 22.33
C MET A 1 0.18 -105.87 22.63
N SER A 2 -1.06 -105.49 22.53
CA SER A 2 -1.93 -104.85 23.55
C SER A 2 -1.56 -103.38 23.86
N LYS A 3 -2.37 -102.42 23.97
CA LYS A 3 -3.82 -102.26 24.19
C LYS A 3 -4.22 -100.78 23.80
N SER A 4 -5.34 -100.67 23.27
CA SER A 4 -6.20 -99.51 23.08
C SER A 4 -6.36 -98.56 24.28
N GLY A 5 -6.44 -97.30 24.03
CA GLY A 5 -6.92 -96.28 24.95
C GLY A 5 -7.61 -95.13 24.18
N ARG A 6 -8.95 -95.21 24.11
CA ARG A 6 -9.79 -94.16 23.62
C ARG A 6 -9.93 -93.06 24.66
N PHE A 7 -9.63 -91.83 24.36
CA PHE A 7 -10.09 -90.69 25.11
C PHE A 7 -10.98 -89.79 24.22
N ARG A 8 -12.17 -89.53 24.69
CA ARG A 8 -13.13 -88.59 24.10
C ARG A 8 -12.71 -87.15 24.33
N SER A 9 -12.54 -86.40 23.26
CA SER A 9 -12.37 -84.96 23.32
C SER A 9 -13.71 -84.26 23.18
N ILE A 10 -14.09 -83.50 24.19
CA ILE A 10 -15.23 -82.59 24.24
C ILE A 10 -14.82 -81.34 23.44
N ALA A 11 -15.52 -81.04 22.34
CA ALA A 11 -15.36 -79.80 21.60
C ALA A 11 -16.11 -78.68 22.33
N VAL A 12 -15.33 -77.69 22.84
CA VAL A 12 -15.91 -76.41 23.32
C VAL A 12 -15.82 -75.44 22.15
N ILE A 13 -16.97 -75.12 21.56
CA ILE A 13 -17.11 -74.06 20.55
C ILE A 13 -17.13 -72.71 21.27
N GLY A 14 -16.01 -72.00 21.33
CA GLY A 14 -15.91 -70.61 21.76
C GLY A 14 -16.28 -69.68 20.61
N ALA A 15 -17.44 -69.04 20.66
CA ALA A 15 -17.81 -67.98 19.72
C ALA A 15 -17.01 -66.71 19.98
N LEU A 16 -15.97 -66.47 19.17
CA LEU A 16 -15.25 -65.18 19.09
C LEU A 16 -16.11 -64.20 18.27
N THR A 17 -16.90 -63.36 18.93
CA THR A 17 -17.51 -62.16 18.33
C THR A 17 -16.42 -61.12 18.08
N LEU A 18 -15.97 -61.04 16.82
CA LEU A 18 -15.05 -60.00 16.30
C LEU A 18 -15.86 -58.70 16.19
N ALA A 19 -15.75 -57.80 17.19
CA ALA A 19 -16.28 -56.44 17.10
C ALA A 19 -15.38 -55.64 16.15
N ALA A 20 -15.76 -55.58 14.86
CA ALA A 20 -15.18 -54.67 13.88
C ALA A 20 -15.61 -53.25 14.27
N VAL A 21 -14.77 -52.52 15.00
CA VAL A 21 -14.91 -51.06 15.17
C VAL A 21 -14.66 -50.46 13.80
N LEU A 22 -15.70 -50.07 13.11
CA LEU A 22 -15.69 -49.22 11.93
C LEU A 22 -15.14 -47.84 12.39
N ALA A 23 -13.81 -47.66 12.34
CA ALA A 23 -13.19 -46.37 12.38
C ALA A 23 -13.59 -45.64 11.07
N ALA A 24 -14.70 -44.91 11.09
CA ALA A 24 -15.03 -43.99 10.04
C ALA A 24 -13.83 -43.05 9.89
N PRO A 25 -13.25 -42.88 8.69
CA PRO A 25 -12.21 -41.88 8.48
C PRO A 25 -12.83 -40.53 8.86
N ILE A 26 -12.29 -39.88 9.88
CA ILE A 26 -12.59 -38.48 10.17
C ILE A 26 -12.14 -37.78 8.88
N ALA A 27 -13.08 -37.39 8.04
CA ALA A 27 -12.80 -36.58 6.87
C ALA A 27 -12.19 -35.29 7.40
N GLN A 28 -10.86 -35.23 7.41
CA GLN A 28 -10.13 -34.02 7.75
C GLN A 28 -10.53 -33.01 6.69
N ALA A 29 -11.34 -32.03 7.08
CA ALA A 29 -11.79 -30.99 6.16
C ALA A 29 -10.54 -30.41 5.48
N GLN A 30 -10.49 -30.52 4.16
CA GLN A 30 -9.33 -30.05 3.39
C GLN A 30 -9.13 -28.56 3.67
N GLN A 31 -7.94 -28.20 4.16
CA GLN A 31 -7.60 -26.83 4.50
C GLN A 31 -7.81 -25.91 3.27
N LYS A 32 -8.59 -24.86 3.45
CA LYS A 32 -8.84 -23.85 2.41
C LYS A 32 -7.64 -22.92 2.31
N VAL A 33 -6.76 -23.17 1.34
CA VAL A 33 -5.58 -22.36 1.07
C VAL A 33 -5.85 -21.43 -0.11
N LEU A 34 -5.70 -20.11 0.11
CA LEU A 34 -5.71 -19.08 -0.93
C LEU A 34 -4.27 -18.80 -1.38
N LYS A 35 -3.95 -19.09 -2.63
CA LYS A 35 -2.66 -18.81 -3.24
C LYS A 35 -2.73 -17.53 -4.06
N PHE A 36 -1.92 -16.55 -3.73
CA PHE A 36 -1.98 -15.19 -4.24
C PHE A 36 -0.64 -14.75 -4.81
N ILE A 37 -0.63 -14.13 -5.99
CA ILE A 37 0.55 -13.47 -6.54
C ILE A 37 0.48 -11.99 -6.18
N PRO A 38 1.35 -11.51 -5.27
CA PRO A 38 1.41 -10.10 -4.88
C PRO A 38 2.07 -9.26 -5.96
N GLN A 39 1.82 -7.95 -5.91
CA GLN A 39 2.40 -6.98 -6.84
C GLN A 39 3.92 -6.79 -6.67
N ALA A 40 4.50 -7.21 -5.55
CA ALA A 40 5.94 -7.15 -5.26
C ALA A 40 6.34 -8.17 -4.19
N ASP A 41 7.65 -8.42 -4.06
CA ASP A 41 8.22 -9.20 -2.98
C ASP A 41 8.17 -8.44 -1.63
N LEU A 42 7.80 -9.13 -0.55
CA LEU A 42 7.78 -8.59 0.80
C LEU A 42 9.16 -8.69 1.44
N ARG A 43 9.89 -7.57 1.53
CA ARG A 43 11.23 -7.50 2.14
C ARG A 43 11.26 -6.76 3.46
N ILE A 44 10.35 -5.81 3.67
CA ILE A 44 10.26 -5.00 4.89
C ILE A 44 8.93 -5.32 5.56
N LEU A 45 8.98 -5.75 6.82
CA LEU A 45 7.80 -6.13 7.60
C LEU A 45 7.17 -4.96 8.37
N ASP A 46 7.92 -3.87 8.52
CA ASP A 46 7.48 -2.70 9.29
C ASP A 46 6.72 -1.70 8.42
N PRO A 47 5.39 -1.54 8.59
CA PRO A 47 4.58 -0.65 7.77
C PRO A 47 4.79 0.84 8.09
N ILE A 48 5.63 1.17 9.09
CA ILE A 48 5.91 2.56 9.47
C ILE A 48 7.18 3.08 8.81
N THR A 49 8.18 2.23 8.55
CA THR A 49 9.48 2.65 8.03
C THR A 49 9.51 2.82 6.50
N THR A 50 8.53 2.27 5.80
CA THR A 50 8.43 2.34 4.33
C THR A 50 7.02 2.69 3.85
N THR A 51 6.94 3.30 2.67
CA THR A 51 5.67 3.57 1.95
C THR A 51 5.35 2.50 0.90
N ALA A 52 6.06 1.36 0.90
CA ALA A 52 5.84 0.27 -0.05
C ALA A 52 4.48 -0.41 0.17
N TYR A 53 3.67 -0.52 -0.88
CA TYR A 53 2.31 -1.07 -0.79
C TYR A 53 2.27 -2.54 -0.40
N ILE A 54 3.27 -3.32 -0.78
CA ILE A 54 3.37 -4.72 -0.33
C ILE A 54 3.47 -4.80 1.21
N THR A 55 4.22 -3.88 1.84
CA THR A 55 4.32 -3.81 3.30
C THR A 55 3.03 -3.30 3.94
N ARG A 56 2.31 -2.35 3.30
CA ARG A 56 0.97 -1.94 3.72
C ARG A 56 -0.01 -3.12 3.68
N ASN A 57 -0.01 -3.89 2.57
CA ASN A 57 -0.87 -5.06 2.40
C ASN A 57 -0.55 -6.12 3.47
N HIS A 58 0.75 -6.38 3.76
CA HIS A 58 1.18 -7.19 4.90
C HIS A 58 0.61 -6.65 6.22
N GLY A 59 0.67 -5.34 6.42
CA GLY A 59 0.11 -4.67 7.60
C GLY A 59 -1.39 -4.97 7.78
N TYR A 60 -2.19 -4.90 6.72
CA TYR A 60 -3.61 -5.24 6.76
C TYR A 60 -3.90 -6.72 7.05
N MET A 61 -2.98 -7.62 6.75
CA MET A 61 -3.12 -9.02 7.15
C MET A 61 -3.05 -9.18 8.67
N ILE A 62 -2.09 -8.51 9.31
CA ILE A 62 -1.70 -8.84 10.68
C ILE A 62 -2.06 -7.79 11.73
N TYR A 63 -2.35 -6.55 11.33
CA TYR A 63 -2.73 -5.47 12.26
C TYR A 63 -4.18 -5.06 12.08
N ASP A 64 -4.70 -4.32 13.05
CA ASP A 64 -5.95 -3.60 12.97
C ASP A 64 -5.72 -2.11 13.27
N THR A 65 -6.74 -1.27 13.07
CA THR A 65 -6.71 0.19 13.21
C THR A 65 -7.80 0.68 14.15
N LEU A 66 -7.63 1.86 14.75
CA LEU A 66 -8.68 2.47 15.60
C LEU A 66 -9.93 2.80 14.81
N PHE A 67 -9.74 3.40 13.65
CA PHE A 67 -10.76 3.75 12.67
C PHE A 67 -10.34 3.24 11.30
N ALA A 68 -11.28 3.22 10.36
CA ALA A 68 -11.02 2.86 8.97
C ALA A 68 -11.90 3.70 8.03
N THR A 69 -11.42 3.94 6.81
CA THR A 69 -12.18 4.62 5.76
C THR A 69 -13.01 3.59 4.98
N ASP A 70 -14.29 3.90 4.76
CA ASP A 70 -15.20 3.09 3.95
C ASP A 70 -15.22 3.52 2.47
N ALA A 71 -15.98 2.80 1.64
CA ALA A 71 -16.10 3.06 0.20
C ALA A 71 -16.76 4.41 -0.15
N LYS A 72 -17.32 5.12 0.81
CA LYS A 72 -17.87 6.47 0.67
C LYS A 72 -16.90 7.53 1.21
N PHE A 73 -15.67 7.17 1.49
CA PHE A 73 -14.66 8.03 2.14
C PHE A 73 -15.07 8.52 3.53
N GLN A 74 -15.96 7.80 4.21
CA GLN A 74 -16.39 8.14 5.56
C GLN A 74 -15.56 7.38 6.58
N VAL A 75 -15.21 8.07 7.66
CA VAL A 75 -14.52 7.46 8.79
C VAL A 75 -15.50 6.59 9.59
N GLN A 76 -15.13 5.33 9.78
CA GLN A 76 -15.88 4.35 10.56
C GLN A 76 -15.03 3.86 11.73
N PRO A 77 -15.61 3.66 12.93
CA PRO A 77 -14.92 2.99 14.03
C PRO A 77 -14.52 1.57 13.61
N GLN A 78 -13.31 1.11 14.01
CA GLN A 78 -12.83 -0.25 13.77
C GLN A 78 -12.49 -0.97 15.08
N MET A 79 -11.37 -0.66 15.75
CA MET A 79 -11.10 -1.16 17.10
C MET A 79 -11.84 -0.36 18.17
N VAL A 80 -12.19 0.89 17.88
CA VAL A 80 -12.99 1.75 18.75
C VAL A 80 -14.45 1.25 18.75
N ASP A 81 -15.05 1.10 19.92
CA ASP A 81 -16.47 0.84 20.11
C ASP A 81 -17.28 2.13 19.96
N ARG A 82 -16.91 3.13 20.77
CA ARG A 82 -17.50 4.47 20.73
C ARG A 82 -16.45 5.54 21.00
N TYR A 83 -16.74 6.74 20.55
CA TYR A 83 -15.94 7.92 20.85
C TYR A 83 -16.81 9.13 21.12
N GLU A 84 -16.26 10.09 21.86
CA GLU A 84 -16.91 11.36 22.20
C GLU A 84 -15.96 12.49 21.87
N VAL A 85 -16.51 13.60 21.37
CA VAL A 85 -15.76 14.82 21.07
C VAL A 85 -16.36 15.94 21.90
N SER A 86 -15.52 16.68 22.64
CA SER A 86 -15.94 17.83 23.42
C SER A 86 -16.49 18.95 22.53
N LYS A 87 -17.36 19.81 23.07
CA LYS A 87 -18.00 20.90 22.31
C LYS A 87 -16.99 21.87 21.67
N ASP A 88 -15.85 22.10 22.31
CA ASP A 88 -14.75 22.91 21.81
C ASP A 88 -13.86 22.18 20.77
N GLN A 89 -14.15 20.91 20.49
CA GLN A 89 -13.39 20.03 19.60
C GLN A 89 -11.91 19.82 20.00
N LEU A 90 -11.59 20.04 21.27
CA LEU A 90 -10.22 19.90 21.78
C LEU A 90 -9.96 18.57 22.47
N THR A 91 -11.00 17.85 22.90
CA THR A 91 -10.82 16.56 23.58
C THR A 91 -11.62 15.47 22.88
N TYR A 92 -10.92 14.40 22.52
CA TYR A 92 -11.49 13.17 21.97
C TYR A 92 -11.31 12.07 23.01
N THR A 93 -12.39 11.39 23.37
CA THR A 93 -12.37 10.21 24.25
C THR A 93 -12.72 8.98 23.43
N PHE A 94 -11.84 7.99 23.43
CA PHE A 94 -12.00 6.74 22.70
C PHE A 94 -12.18 5.58 23.66
N THR A 95 -13.13 4.67 23.38
CA THR A 95 -13.32 3.42 24.13
C THR A 95 -13.16 2.25 23.18
N LEU A 96 -12.27 1.30 23.49
CA LEU A 96 -12.02 0.10 22.69
C LEU A 96 -13.14 -0.92 22.84
N ARG A 97 -13.40 -1.69 21.76
CA ARG A 97 -14.30 -2.85 21.79
C ARG A 97 -13.80 -3.93 22.75
N ASP A 98 -14.70 -4.76 23.21
CA ASP A 98 -14.36 -5.96 23.98
C ASP A 98 -13.71 -7.04 23.11
N GLY A 99 -12.89 -7.88 23.74
CA GLY A 99 -12.32 -9.08 23.12
C GLY A 99 -11.12 -8.85 22.20
N LEU A 100 -10.59 -7.61 22.09
CA LEU A 100 -9.41 -7.33 21.27
C LEU A 100 -8.17 -7.96 21.90
N LYS A 101 -7.47 -8.79 21.11
CA LYS A 101 -6.23 -9.48 21.52
C LYS A 101 -5.17 -9.40 20.43
N PHE A 102 -3.93 -9.30 20.84
CA PHE A 102 -2.79 -9.53 19.96
C PHE A 102 -2.61 -11.01 19.64
N HIS A 103 -1.80 -11.32 18.63
CA HIS A 103 -1.52 -12.68 18.17
C HIS A 103 -0.83 -13.56 19.22
N ASP A 104 -0.16 -12.94 20.19
CA ASP A 104 0.44 -13.61 21.36
C ASP A 104 -0.54 -13.83 22.53
N GLY A 105 -1.83 -13.50 22.32
CA GLY A 105 -2.90 -13.67 23.31
C GLY A 105 -3.04 -12.54 24.31
N GLN A 106 -2.14 -11.56 24.34
CA GLN A 106 -2.23 -10.41 25.23
C GLN A 106 -3.39 -9.48 24.81
N PRO A 107 -4.12 -8.88 25.77
CA PRO A 107 -5.17 -7.93 25.44
C PRO A 107 -4.59 -6.66 24.81
N VAL A 108 -5.33 -6.06 23.87
CA VAL A 108 -5.01 -4.71 23.36
C VAL A 108 -5.46 -3.68 24.38
N ARG A 109 -4.57 -2.74 24.71
CA ARG A 109 -4.79 -1.71 25.72
C ARG A 109 -4.61 -0.30 25.17
N SER A 110 -5.13 0.68 25.90
CA SER A 110 -4.94 2.11 25.61
C SER A 110 -3.48 2.50 25.39
N ALA A 111 -2.56 1.96 26.19
CA ALA A 111 -1.12 2.23 26.05
C ALA A 111 -0.56 1.76 24.70
N ASP A 112 -1.03 0.61 24.19
CA ASP A 112 -0.64 0.09 22.87
C ASP A 112 -1.10 1.04 21.76
N CYS A 113 -2.34 1.53 21.86
CA CYS A 113 -2.91 2.47 20.90
C CYS A 113 -2.14 3.78 20.87
N ILE A 114 -1.87 4.37 22.04
CA ILE A 114 -1.14 5.64 22.18
C ILE A 114 0.26 5.50 21.58
N ALA A 115 1.03 4.50 22.02
CA ALA A 115 2.39 4.28 21.53
C ALA A 115 2.46 4.06 20.01
N SER A 116 1.48 3.32 19.46
CA SER A 116 1.39 3.06 18.01
C SER A 116 1.13 4.34 17.22
N ILE A 117 0.17 5.17 17.65
CA ILE A 117 -0.14 6.43 16.98
C ILE A 117 1.02 7.41 17.09
N GLU A 118 1.68 7.50 18.24
CA GLU A 118 2.87 8.35 18.42
C GLU A 118 4.04 7.91 17.53
N ARG A 119 4.27 6.60 17.36
CA ARG A 119 5.28 6.08 16.43
C ARG A 119 4.94 6.39 14.99
N TRP A 120 3.71 6.12 14.56
CA TRP A 120 3.20 6.41 13.22
C TRP A 120 3.32 7.91 12.88
N ALA A 121 2.94 8.79 13.82
CA ALA A 121 2.97 10.23 13.63
C ALA A 121 4.37 10.82 13.42
N LYS A 122 5.44 10.10 13.76
CA LYS A 122 6.81 10.52 13.46
C LYS A 122 7.18 10.38 11.98
N ARG A 123 6.46 9.52 11.22
CA ARG A 123 6.77 9.18 9.83
C ARG A 123 5.73 9.66 8.83
N ASP A 124 4.46 9.50 9.15
CA ASP A 124 3.36 9.87 8.26
C ASP A 124 3.13 11.38 8.20
N ALA A 125 2.88 11.91 7.00
CA ALA A 125 2.72 13.36 6.80
C ALA A 125 1.49 13.93 7.52
N LEU A 126 0.35 13.21 7.48
CA LEU A 126 -0.88 13.61 8.17
C LEU A 126 -0.76 13.35 9.67
N GLY A 127 -0.05 12.27 10.05
CA GLY A 127 0.28 11.97 11.43
C GLY A 127 1.15 13.06 12.09
N GLN A 128 2.11 13.62 11.35
CA GLN A 128 2.91 14.77 11.83
C GLN A 128 2.02 16.00 12.10
N LYS A 129 1.02 16.26 11.24
CA LYS A 129 0.06 17.35 11.44
C LYS A 129 -0.84 17.11 12.64
N LEU A 130 -1.30 15.88 12.86
CA LEU A 130 -2.03 15.52 14.08
C LEU A 130 -1.15 15.72 15.31
N ALA A 131 0.12 15.29 15.29
CA ALA A 131 1.06 15.47 16.40
C ALA A 131 1.35 16.96 16.70
N GLU A 132 1.48 17.82 15.69
CA GLU A 132 1.62 19.27 15.86
C GLU A 132 0.42 19.89 16.59
N ALA A 133 -0.80 19.43 16.27
CA ALA A 133 -2.04 19.87 16.91
C ALA A 133 -2.24 19.26 18.31
N THR A 134 -1.59 18.14 18.62
CA THR A 134 -1.76 17.39 19.88
C THR A 134 -1.08 18.09 21.05
N GLU A 135 -1.82 18.29 22.14
CA GLU A 135 -1.26 18.65 23.45
C GLU A 135 -0.75 17.40 24.17
N GLY A 136 -1.50 16.30 24.13
CA GLY A 136 -1.10 15.04 24.72
C GLY A 136 -2.12 13.93 24.60
N TRP A 137 -1.66 12.72 24.87
CA TRP A 137 -2.45 11.50 25.00
C TRP A 137 -2.47 11.05 26.47
N LYS A 138 -3.59 10.47 26.92
CA LYS A 138 -3.71 9.95 28.28
C LYS A 138 -4.51 8.65 28.29
N ALA A 139 -3.92 7.56 28.78
CA ALA A 139 -4.66 6.36 29.14
C ALA A 139 -5.49 6.65 30.41
N VAL A 140 -6.80 6.52 30.33
CA VAL A 140 -7.72 6.65 31.46
C VAL A 140 -7.81 5.30 32.20
N ASN A 141 -7.89 4.21 31.43
CA ASN A 141 -7.81 2.82 31.87
C ASN A 141 -7.38 1.96 30.69
N ASP A 142 -7.35 0.64 30.82
CA ASP A 142 -6.91 -0.28 29.76
C ASP A 142 -7.71 -0.16 28.45
N LYS A 143 -8.96 0.30 28.49
CA LYS A 143 -9.82 0.41 27.29
C LYS A 143 -10.15 1.82 26.87
N THR A 144 -9.96 2.79 27.73
CA THR A 144 -10.35 4.19 27.47
C THR A 144 -9.15 5.09 27.53
N PHE A 145 -8.98 5.91 26.51
CA PHE A 145 -7.91 6.91 26.42
C PHE A 145 -8.42 8.19 25.77
N THR A 146 -7.72 9.28 26.02
CA THR A 146 -8.06 10.59 25.50
C THR A 146 -6.93 11.17 24.68
N LEU A 147 -7.31 11.90 23.62
CA LEU A 147 -6.47 12.83 22.89
C LEU A 147 -6.89 14.24 23.25
N LYS A 148 -5.95 15.06 23.70
CA LYS A 148 -6.15 16.50 23.89
C LYS A 148 -5.39 17.28 22.84
N LEU A 149 -6.06 18.20 22.17
CA LEU A 149 -5.52 19.08 21.15
C LEU A 149 -5.25 20.49 21.69
N LYS A 150 -4.21 21.16 21.18
CA LYS A 150 -3.90 22.58 21.44
C LYS A 150 -4.87 23.53 20.74
N LYS A 151 -5.37 23.09 19.56
CA LYS A 151 -6.33 23.77 18.70
C LYS A 151 -7.16 22.75 17.95
N PRO A 152 -8.39 23.05 17.53
CA PRO A 152 -9.19 22.14 16.72
C PRO A 152 -8.43 21.73 15.45
N PHE A 153 -8.49 20.44 15.12
CA PHE A 153 -7.91 19.87 13.92
C PHE A 153 -8.98 19.02 13.22
N ALA A 154 -9.57 19.56 12.17
CA ALA A 154 -10.74 18.97 11.50
C ALA A 154 -10.47 17.55 10.96
N LEU A 155 -9.22 17.20 10.66
CA LEU A 155 -8.84 15.91 10.11
C LEU A 155 -8.40 14.88 11.17
N THR A 156 -8.75 15.07 12.44
CA THR A 156 -8.34 14.17 13.53
C THR A 156 -8.76 12.71 13.29
N LEU A 157 -10.01 12.48 12.95
CA LEU A 157 -10.53 11.13 12.73
C LEU A 157 -10.07 10.56 11.38
N GLU A 158 -9.97 11.38 10.34
CA GLU A 158 -9.44 11.01 9.03
C GLU A 158 -7.97 10.58 9.13
N ALA A 159 -7.19 11.23 9.96
CA ALA A 159 -5.80 10.85 10.23
C ALA A 159 -5.73 9.45 10.87
N LEU A 160 -6.59 9.17 11.85
CA LEU A 160 -6.67 7.88 12.53
C LEU A 160 -7.32 6.77 11.69
N ALA A 161 -7.99 7.13 10.59
CA ALA A 161 -8.65 6.22 9.65
C ALA A 161 -7.91 6.09 8.30
N LYS A 162 -6.74 6.71 8.16
CA LYS A 162 -6.00 6.79 6.89
C LYS A 162 -5.77 5.40 6.28
N PRO A 163 -6.25 5.13 5.04
CA PRO A 163 -6.27 3.77 4.50
C PRO A 163 -4.99 3.36 3.78
N SER A 164 -4.09 4.28 3.46
CA SER A 164 -2.91 3.98 2.65
C SER A 164 -1.71 4.84 2.98
N SER A 165 -0.55 4.35 2.60
CA SER A 165 0.82 4.77 2.86
C SER A 165 1.07 5.24 4.28
N ASN A 166 1.69 4.37 5.07
CA ASN A 166 1.85 4.46 6.51
C ASN A 166 0.49 4.58 7.22
N VAL A 167 -0.24 3.47 7.21
CA VAL A 167 -1.51 3.30 7.94
C VAL A 167 -1.25 3.31 9.45
N PRO A 168 -2.10 3.95 10.28
CA PRO A 168 -1.94 3.98 11.74
C PRO A 168 -2.32 2.63 12.39
N PHE A 169 -1.56 1.59 12.08
CA PHE A 169 -1.72 0.24 12.61
C PHE A 169 -1.38 0.17 14.09
N ILE A 170 -2.19 -0.58 14.85
CA ILE A 170 -1.99 -0.77 16.29
C ILE A 170 -1.09 -1.99 16.54
N MET A 171 -0.03 -1.76 17.29
CA MET A 171 1.01 -2.73 17.69
C MET A 171 1.06 -2.84 19.22
N PRO A 172 1.58 -3.94 19.79
CA PRO A 172 1.93 -3.96 21.21
C PRO A 172 2.85 -2.80 21.59
N GLU A 173 2.63 -2.16 22.72
CA GLU A 173 3.41 -1.00 23.21
C GLU A 173 4.93 -1.27 23.16
N ARG A 174 5.37 -2.49 23.55
CA ARG A 174 6.78 -2.88 23.52
C ARG A 174 7.40 -2.82 22.12
N ILE A 175 6.60 -3.09 21.07
CA ILE A 175 7.01 -3.00 19.67
C ILE A 175 6.87 -1.57 19.16
N ALA A 176 5.76 -0.90 19.49
CA ALA A 176 5.49 0.47 19.10
C ALA A 176 6.50 1.49 19.68
N LYS A 177 7.18 1.16 20.77
CA LYS A 177 8.29 1.97 21.32
C LYS A 177 9.60 1.85 20.56
N THR A 178 9.72 0.96 19.58
CA THR A 178 10.85 0.93 18.64
C THR A 178 10.94 2.27 17.92
N ASP A 179 12.15 2.81 17.75
CA ASP A 179 12.35 4.07 17.02
C ASP A 179 11.70 3.99 15.63
N ALA A 180 11.06 5.07 15.21
CA ALA A 180 10.30 5.10 13.96
C ALA A 180 11.18 5.02 12.70
N SER A 181 12.50 5.17 12.82
CA SER A 181 13.49 4.97 11.75
C SER A 181 14.08 3.55 11.73
N THR A 182 13.78 2.73 12.74
CA THR A 182 14.29 1.37 12.89
C THR A 182 13.19 0.35 12.58
N ASN A 183 13.49 -0.61 11.70
CA ASN A 183 12.55 -1.68 11.37
C ASN A 183 12.28 -2.59 12.59
N ILE A 184 11.00 -2.89 12.83
CA ILE A 184 10.63 -3.94 13.77
C ILE A 184 11.03 -5.31 13.23
N THR A 185 11.39 -6.22 14.12
CA THR A 185 11.78 -7.60 13.78
C THR A 185 10.72 -8.63 14.17
N ASP A 186 9.75 -8.21 14.98
CA ASP A 186 8.67 -9.05 15.51
C ASP A 186 7.30 -8.46 15.13
N PRO A 187 6.73 -8.85 13.99
CA PRO A 187 5.49 -8.28 13.47
C PRO A 187 4.26 -8.91 14.13
N ILE A 188 4.07 -8.67 15.42
CA ILE A 188 2.89 -9.09 16.17
C ILE A 188 1.80 -8.02 16.06
N GLY A 189 0.62 -8.41 15.56
CA GLY A 189 -0.55 -7.57 15.44
C GLY A 189 -1.78 -8.14 16.13
N SER A 190 -2.93 -7.51 15.90
CA SER A 190 -4.25 -7.92 16.39
C SER A 190 -5.25 -8.14 15.25
N GLY A 191 -4.74 -8.27 14.03
CA GLY A 191 -5.52 -8.38 12.80
C GLY A 191 -6.09 -9.77 12.53
N PRO A 192 -6.80 -9.91 11.39
CA PRO A 192 -7.56 -11.12 11.06
C PRO A 192 -6.70 -12.33 10.68
N PHE A 193 -5.43 -12.13 10.36
CA PHE A 193 -4.47 -13.21 10.05
C PHE A 193 -3.24 -13.10 10.93
N LYS A 194 -2.56 -14.24 11.15
CA LYS A 194 -1.27 -14.35 11.82
C LYS A 194 -0.18 -14.63 10.78
N PHE A 195 0.92 -13.91 10.83
CA PHE A 195 2.10 -14.14 9.98
C PHE A 195 2.87 -15.36 10.46
N VAL A 196 3.24 -16.25 9.53
CA VAL A 196 4.05 -17.45 9.81
C VAL A 196 5.49 -17.16 9.41
N LYS A 197 6.26 -16.62 10.34
CA LYS A 197 7.63 -16.15 10.12
C LYS A 197 8.58 -17.24 9.64
N GLU A 198 8.39 -18.46 10.12
CA GLU A 198 9.21 -19.64 9.80
C GLU A 198 9.03 -20.09 8.34
N GLU A 199 7.93 -19.68 7.70
CA GLU A 199 7.66 -19.98 6.29
C GLU A 199 7.84 -18.77 5.37
N TRP A 200 8.32 -17.65 5.88
CA TRP A 200 8.67 -16.50 5.07
C TRP A 200 10.02 -16.69 4.40
N VAL A 201 10.02 -16.69 3.08
CA VAL A 201 11.21 -16.78 2.23
C VAL A 201 11.24 -15.55 1.32
N PRO A 202 12.01 -14.50 1.67
CA PRO A 202 12.15 -13.30 0.83
C PRO A 202 12.51 -13.66 -0.62
N GLY A 203 11.84 -13.04 -1.57
CA GLY A 203 11.99 -13.34 -3.00
C GLY A 203 11.15 -14.52 -3.49
N SER A 204 10.38 -15.19 -2.63
CA SER A 204 9.62 -16.38 -3.00
C SER A 204 8.23 -16.46 -2.36
N LYS A 205 8.16 -16.52 -1.03
CA LYS A 205 6.90 -16.88 -0.35
C LYS A 205 6.69 -16.14 0.96
N VAL A 206 5.43 -15.75 1.22
CA VAL A 206 4.96 -15.24 2.51
C VAL A 206 3.71 -16.03 2.91
N VAL A 207 3.60 -16.38 4.18
CA VAL A 207 2.50 -17.22 4.66
C VAL A 207 1.77 -16.57 5.81
N TYR A 208 0.44 -16.68 5.74
CA TYR A 208 -0.46 -16.24 6.79
C TYR A 208 -1.48 -17.33 7.10
N VAL A 209 -1.86 -17.45 8.36
CA VAL A 209 -2.95 -18.33 8.83
C VAL A 209 -4.05 -17.51 9.45
N LYS A 210 -5.26 -18.02 9.41
CA LYS A 210 -6.44 -17.40 10.04
C LYS A 210 -6.18 -17.18 11.53
N ASN A 211 -6.45 -15.97 12.02
CA ASN A 211 -6.51 -15.69 13.44
C ASN A 211 -7.88 -16.08 13.99
N THR A 212 -7.98 -17.21 14.66
CA THR A 212 -9.23 -17.73 15.24
C THR A 212 -9.74 -16.93 16.44
N ASP A 213 -8.86 -16.14 17.07
CA ASP A 213 -9.21 -15.28 18.20
C ASP A 213 -9.66 -13.87 17.75
N TYR A 214 -9.60 -13.57 16.45
CA TYR A 214 -10.02 -12.28 15.92
C TYR A 214 -11.53 -12.11 16.04
N VAL A 215 -11.97 -10.99 16.62
CA VAL A 215 -13.40 -10.64 16.76
C VAL A 215 -13.76 -9.62 15.69
N PRO A 216 -14.36 -10.01 14.55
CA PRO A 216 -14.78 -9.08 13.51
C PRO A 216 -15.92 -8.18 13.98
N ARG A 217 -16.05 -7.00 13.37
CA ARG A 217 -17.26 -6.19 13.52
C ARG A 217 -18.45 -6.89 12.86
N LYS A 218 -19.66 -6.45 13.23
CA LYS A 218 -20.91 -7.04 12.70
C LYS A 218 -21.37 -6.38 11.39
N GLU A 219 -20.92 -5.16 11.14
CA GLU A 219 -21.24 -4.40 9.94
C GLU A 219 -20.63 -5.05 8.70
N ALA A 220 -21.29 -4.92 7.56
CA ALA A 220 -20.76 -5.43 6.29
C ALA A 220 -19.40 -4.79 5.97
N PRO A 221 -18.46 -5.54 5.35
CA PRO A 221 -17.17 -4.97 4.95
C PRO A 221 -17.37 -3.87 3.89
N SER A 222 -16.66 -2.76 4.05
CA SER A 222 -16.63 -1.64 3.12
C SER A 222 -15.22 -1.05 3.12
N TRP A 223 -14.42 -1.35 2.07
CA TRP A 223 -12.99 -1.13 2.07
C TRP A 223 -12.34 -1.74 3.33
N ALA A 224 -11.56 -0.91 4.08
CA ALA A 224 -10.90 -1.35 5.32
C ALA A 224 -11.83 -1.35 6.56
N ALA A 225 -13.06 -0.81 6.42
CA ALA A 225 -14.03 -0.73 7.51
C ALA A 225 -14.96 -1.95 7.57
N GLY A 226 -15.61 -2.14 8.72
CA GLY A 226 -16.62 -3.18 8.96
C GLY A 226 -16.03 -4.54 9.32
N GLY A 227 -16.78 -5.59 9.04
CA GLY A 227 -16.45 -6.94 9.45
C GLY A 227 -15.34 -7.57 8.60
N LYS A 228 -14.17 -7.78 9.19
CA LYS A 228 -13.03 -8.47 8.57
C LYS A 228 -13.16 -9.98 8.80
N VAL A 229 -14.10 -10.62 8.10
CA VAL A 229 -14.41 -12.06 8.28
C VAL A 229 -13.50 -12.91 7.39
N VAL A 230 -12.65 -13.72 8.00
CA VAL A 230 -11.74 -14.64 7.29
C VAL A 230 -12.46 -15.94 6.96
N LYS A 231 -12.55 -16.29 5.66
CA LYS A 231 -13.25 -17.49 5.16
C LYS A 231 -12.32 -18.57 4.60
N VAL A 232 -11.00 -18.33 4.63
CA VAL A 232 -9.94 -19.27 4.26
C VAL A 232 -9.07 -19.57 5.46
N ASP A 233 -8.47 -20.76 5.54
CA ASP A 233 -7.65 -21.16 6.70
C ASP A 233 -6.23 -20.62 6.59
N ARG A 234 -5.75 -20.44 5.35
CA ARG A 234 -4.37 -20.06 5.04
C ARG A 234 -4.32 -19.22 3.79
N VAL A 235 -3.40 -18.26 3.75
CA VAL A 235 -3.05 -17.45 2.57
C VAL A 235 -1.55 -17.60 2.31
N GLU A 236 -1.20 -17.93 1.09
CA GLU A 236 0.18 -17.99 0.61
C GLU A 236 0.39 -16.93 -0.47
N TRP A 237 1.23 -15.96 -0.20
CA TRP A 237 1.71 -15.04 -1.22
C TRP A 237 2.90 -15.70 -1.92
N ILE A 238 2.76 -15.93 -3.20
CA ILE A 238 3.77 -16.58 -4.05
C ILE A 238 4.28 -15.53 -5.02
N TYR A 239 5.51 -15.08 -4.80
CA TYR A 239 6.09 -14.05 -5.66
C TYR A 239 6.58 -14.66 -6.97
N ILE A 240 6.00 -14.23 -8.08
CA ILE A 240 6.36 -14.66 -9.44
C ILE A 240 6.65 -13.40 -10.26
N PRO A 241 7.93 -13.01 -10.45
CA PRO A 241 8.29 -11.76 -11.12
C PRO A 241 8.05 -11.79 -12.63
N ASP A 242 8.13 -12.96 -13.27
CA ASP A 242 7.85 -13.13 -14.70
C ASP A 242 6.35 -13.22 -14.97
N SER A 243 5.82 -12.26 -15.70
CA SER A 243 4.38 -12.15 -15.97
C SER A 243 3.83 -13.28 -16.81
N ALA A 244 4.61 -13.88 -17.73
CA ALA A 244 4.17 -15.02 -18.52
C ALA A 244 4.05 -16.28 -17.66
N THR A 245 5.00 -16.49 -16.74
CA THR A 245 4.97 -17.57 -15.73
C THR A 245 3.79 -17.39 -14.79
N ALA A 246 3.52 -16.15 -14.32
CA ALA A 246 2.37 -15.84 -13.47
C ALA A 246 1.03 -16.15 -14.17
N ALA A 247 0.89 -15.78 -15.45
CA ALA A 247 -0.29 -16.09 -16.26
C ALA A 247 -0.46 -17.61 -16.47
N ALA A 248 0.64 -18.33 -16.71
CA ALA A 248 0.61 -19.79 -16.85
C ALA A 248 0.17 -20.47 -15.55
N ALA A 249 0.72 -20.08 -14.41
CA ALA A 249 0.37 -20.61 -13.09
C ALA A 249 -1.12 -20.37 -12.75
N LEU A 250 -1.65 -19.16 -13.04
CA LEU A 250 -3.07 -18.85 -12.84
C LEU A 250 -3.97 -19.70 -13.78
N ASN A 251 -3.59 -19.84 -15.04
CA ASN A 251 -4.33 -20.67 -16.02
C ASN A 251 -4.34 -22.14 -15.62
N ALA A 252 -3.24 -22.67 -15.11
CA ALA A 252 -3.12 -24.06 -14.63
C ALA A 252 -3.86 -24.29 -13.30
N GLY A 253 -4.21 -23.23 -12.55
CA GLY A 253 -4.83 -23.33 -11.23
C GLY A 253 -3.82 -23.62 -10.11
N GLU A 254 -2.54 -23.38 -10.35
CA GLU A 254 -1.48 -23.47 -9.35
C GLU A 254 -1.55 -22.33 -8.33
N VAL A 255 -2.08 -21.18 -8.78
CA VAL A 255 -2.43 -20.01 -7.96
C VAL A 255 -3.88 -19.60 -8.20
N ASP A 256 -4.46 -18.85 -7.25
CA ASP A 256 -5.88 -18.52 -7.26
C ASP A 256 -6.17 -17.08 -7.64
N TRP A 257 -5.28 -16.15 -7.29
CA TRP A 257 -5.48 -14.72 -7.49
C TRP A 257 -4.17 -14.01 -7.78
N TRP A 258 -4.13 -13.19 -8.83
CA TRP A 258 -3.02 -12.31 -9.20
C TRP A 258 -3.43 -10.86 -9.01
N GLU A 259 -2.76 -10.13 -8.11
CA GLU A 259 -3.12 -8.79 -7.64
C GLU A 259 -3.21 -7.77 -8.76
N GLN A 260 -2.14 -7.62 -9.52
CA GLN A 260 -1.99 -6.64 -10.59
C GLN A 260 -1.37 -7.31 -11.80
N MET A 261 -2.16 -7.56 -12.82
CA MET A 261 -1.66 -8.18 -14.05
C MET A 261 -1.38 -7.13 -15.13
N PRO A 262 -0.35 -7.31 -15.96
CA PRO A 262 -0.14 -6.49 -17.14
C PRO A 262 -1.32 -6.60 -18.11
N PRO A 263 -1.85 -5.47 -18.61
CA PRO A 263 -3.04 -5.48 -19.47
C PRO A 263 -2.88 -6.22 -20.80
N ASP A 264 -1.68 -6.34 -21.35
CA ASP A 264 -1.35 -7.10 -22.55
C ASP A 264 -1.64 -8.61 -22.42
N LEU A 265 -1.71 -9.13 -21.18
CA LEU A 265 -2.07 -10.52 -20.90
C LEU A 265 -3.59 -10.76 -20.78
N ILE A 266 -4.42 -9.71 -20.80
CA ILE A 266 -5.90 -9.85 -20.76
C ILE A 266 -6.41 -10.81 -21.85
N PRO A 267 -5.98 -10.70 -23.15
CA PRO A 267 -6.47 -11.60 -24.18
C PRO A 267 -6.08 -13.08 -23.97
N VAL A 268 -4.98 -13.33 -23.27
CA VAL A 268 -4.52 -14.69 -22.94
C VAL A 268 -5.38 -15.30 -21.84
N LEU A 269 -5.57 -14.56 -20.75
CA LEU A 269 -6.33 -15.02 -19.58
C LEU A 269 -7.83 -15.10 -19.86
N ALA A 270 -8.40 -14.19 -20.66
CA ALA A 270 -9.82 -14.17 -21.02
C ALA A 270 -10.27 -15.41 -21.82
N LYS A 271 -9.36 -16.17 -22.43
CA LYS A 271 -9.67 -17.45 -23.10
C LYS A 271 -10.02 -18.57 -22.10
N ASN A 272 -9.56 -18.46 -20.86
CA ASN A 272 -9.82 -19.47 -19.83
C ASN A 272 -11.10 -19.12 -19.04
N LYS A 273 -12.16 -19.88 -19.26
CA LYS A 273 -13.47 -19.69 -18.58
C LYS A 273 -13.40 -19.85 -17.05
N SER A 274 -12.32 -20.45 -16.52
CA SER A 274 -12.09 -20.60 -15.10
C SER A 274 -11.32 -19.42 -14.50
N VAL A 275 -11.01 -18.38 -15.28
CA VAL A 275 -10.33 -17.16 -14.84
C VAL A 275 -11.24 -15.96 -15.14
N LYS A 276 -11.34 -15.05 -14.17
CA LYS A 276 -11.99 -13.75 -14.32
C LYS A 276 -10.93 -12.65 -14.24
N VAL A 277 -11.01 -11.69 -15.16
CA VAL A 277 -10.21 -10.47 -15.15
C VAL A 277 -11.14 -9.30 -14.87
N GLU A 278 -10.82 -8.48 -13.87
CA GLU A 278 -11.70 -7.43 -13.37
C GLU A 278 -10.91 -6.24 -12.81
N ASN A 279 -11.45 -5.04 -12.96
CA ASN A 279 -10.96 -3.86 -12.26
C ASN A 279 -11.68 -3.76 -10.91
N ILE A 280 -10.91 -3.88 -9.81
CA ILE A 280 -11.42 -3.77 -8.45
C ILE A 280 -10.95 -2.50 -7.73
N ASP A 281 -10.13 -1.68 -8.39
CA ASP A 281 -9.69 -0.37 -7.87
C ASP A 281 -10.55 0.75 -8.50
N PRO A 282 -11.41 1.42 -7.73
CA PRO A 282 -12.28 2.46 -8.25
C PRO A 282 -11.59 3.81 -8.47
N LEU A 283 -10.38 4.01 -7.95
CA LEU A 283 -9.65 5.28 -8.02
C LEU A 283 -8.43 5.21 -8.95
N GLY A 284 -7.90 4.02 -9.17
CA GLY A 284 -6.67 3.81 -9.90
C GLY A 284 -5.44 4.33 -9.15
N SER A 285 -4.35 4.39 -9.88
CA SER A 285 -3.03 4.82 -9.40
C SER A 285 -2.48 5.92 -10.26
N MET A 286 -1.69 6.81 -9.65
CA MET A 286 -0.97 7.91 -10.30
C MET A 286 0.50 7.53 -10.46
N GLY A 287 0.97 7.37 -11.68
CA GLY A 287 2.39 7.23 -11.99
C GLY A 287 3.15 8.53 -11.72
N LEU A 288 4.38 8.43 -11.31
CA LEU A 288 5.22 9.61 -11.06
C LEU A 288 6.70 9.37 -11.33
N LEU A 289 7.35 10.45 -11.79
CA LEU A 289 8.79 10.61 -11.91
C LEU A 289 9.27 11.48 -10.74
N ARG A 290 10.11 10.93 -9.88
CA ARG A 290 10.68 11.63 -8.73
C ARG A 290 12.12 12.02 -8.95
N PHE A 291 12.45 13.28 -8.67
CA PHE A 291 13.80 13.83 -8.71
C PHE A 291 14.52 13.72 -7.36
N ASN A 292 15.84 13.62 -7.40
CA ASN A 292 16.70 13.90 -6.26
C ASN A 292 17.10 15.38 -6.28
N PHE A 293 16.65 16.15 -5.29
CA PHE A 293 16.90 17.60 -5.19
C PHE A 293 18.24 17.94 -4.54
N MET A 294 18.96 16.95 -4.01
CA MET A 294 20.21 17.21 -3.28
C MET A 294 21.38 17.54 -4.21
N TYR A 295 21.31 17.06 -5.45
CA TYR A 295 22.44 17.13 -6.39
C TYR A 295 22.05 17.68 -7.76
N PRO A 296 23.02 18.29 -8.51
CA PRO A 296 22.81 18.60 -9.90
C PRO A 296 22.46 17.35 -10.74
N PRO A 297 21.67 17.52 -11.83
CA PRO A 297 21.14 18.79 -12.29
C PRO A 297 19.76 19.14 -11.67
N PHE A 298 19.13 18.25 -10.89
CA PHE A 298 17.74 18.43 -10.47
C PHE A 298 17.55 19.23 -9.17
N ASN A 299 18.61 19.70 -8.52
CA ASN A 299 18.54 20.80 -7.56
C ASN A 299 18.13 22.14 -8.23
N ASN A 300 18.27 22.25 -9.57
CA ASN A 300 17.86 23.42 -10.34
C ASN A 300 16.39 23.28 -10.81
N GLN A 301 15.55 24.28 -10.51
CA GLN A 301 14.11 24.27 -10.86
C GLN A 301 13.91 24.23 -12.39
N LYS A 302 14.68 24.99 -13.19
CA LYS A 302 14.53 25.00 -14.65
C LYS A 302 14.81 23.62 -15.28
N MET A 303 15.73 22.84 -14.69
CA MET A 303 15.98 21.47 -15.13
C MET A 303 14.78 20.58 -14.93
N ARG A 304 14.08 20.70 -13.80
CA ARG A 304 12.85 19.94 -13.52
C ARG A 304 11.70 20.39 -14.43
N GLN A 305 11.59 21.69 -14.66
CA GLN A 305 10.62 22.25 -15.63
C GLN A 305 10.92 21.77 -17.06
N ALA A 306 12.18 21.65 -17.46
CA ALA A 306 12.56 21.10 -18.77
C ALA A 306 12.05 19.67 -18.95
N VAL A 307 12.15 18.84 -17.92
CA VAL A 307 11.58 17.47 -17.95
C VAL A 307 10.06 17.51 -18.08
N LEU A 308 9.39 18.44 -17.38
CA LEU A 308 7.94 18.58 -17.45
C LEU A 308 7.46 18.87 -18.90
N TYR A 309 8.15 19.75 -19.65
CA TYR A 309 7.84 20.02 -21.05
C TYR A 309 8.21 18.88 -22.01
N ALA A 310 9.14 18.01 -21.63
CA ALA A 310 9.61 16.91 -22.49
C ALA A 310 8.71 15.66 -22.40
N ILE A 311 7.84 15.56 -21.40
CA ILE A 311 6.99 14.40 -21.13
C ILE A 311 5.61 14.58 -21.76
N ASP A 312 5.06 13.47 -22.32
CA ASP A 312 3.68 13.36 -22.77
C ASP A 312 3.01 12.21 -22.02
N GLN A 313 2.00 12.50 -21.24
CA GLN A 313 1.31 11.51 -20.43
C GLN A 313 0.65 10.38 -21.26
N ASN A 314 0.29 10.64 -22.52
CA ASN A 314 -0.26 9.60 -23.40
C ASN A 314 0.73 8.46 -23.63
N ASP A 315 2.02 8.75 -23.78
CA ASP A 315 3.03 7.71 -23.93
C ASP A 315 3.13 6.84 -22.68
N TYR A 316 3.04 7.46 -21.48
CA TYR A 316 3.08 6.72 -20.21
C TYR A 316 1.81 5.91 -19.99
N VAL A 317 0.64 6.43 -20.37
CA VAL A 317 -0.63 5.66 -20.36
C VAL A 317 -0.47 4.40 -21.21
N LEU A 318 0.02 4.53 -22.45
CA LEU A 318 0.22 3.37 -23.32
C LEU A 318 1.30 2.42 -22.79
N GLY A 319 2.40 2.94 -22.27
CA GLY A 319 3.50 2.14 -21.74
C GLY A 319 3.16 1.39 -20.45
N ILE A 320 2.26 1.91 -19.62
CA ILE A 320 1.85 1.30 -18.34
C ILE A 320 0.59 0.45 -18.51
N ALA A 321 -0.44 1.04 -19.10
CA ALA A 321 -1.79 0.45 -19.15
C ALA A 321 -2.09 -0.28 -20.48
N GLY A 322 -1.21 -0.15 -21.46
CA GLY A 322 -1.36 -0.79 -22.78
C GLY A 322 -2.52 -0.26 -23.63
N ASP A 323 -3.52 0.34 -23.03
CA ASP A 323 -4.74 0.87 -23.67
C ASP A 323 -5.29 2.05 -22.87
N VAL A 324 -5.89 3.01 -23.56
CA VAL A 324 -6.62 4.16 -22.97
C VAL A 324 -7.86 3.74 -22.16
N LYS A 325 -8.31 2.51 -22.26
CA LYS A 325 -9.39 1.97 -21.41
C LYS A 325 -8.97 1.76 -19.96
N ASN A 326 -7.69 1.49 -19.74
CA ASN A 326 -7.12 1.21 -18.43
C ASN A 326 -6.30 2.38 -17.88
N GLY A 327 -6.24 3.51 -18.59
CA GLY A 327 -5.53 4.70 -18.15
C GLY A 327 -5.88 5.93 -18.96
N HIS A 328 -5.58 7.09 -18.41
CA HIS A 328 -5.78 8.37 -19.06
C HIS A 328 -4.77 9.41 -18.55
N PRO A 329 -4.48 10.45 -19.31
CA PRO A 329 -3.76 11.61 -18.80
C PRO A 329 -4.49 12.22 -17.60
N CYS A 330 -3.75 12.59 -16.58
CA CYS A 330 -4.25 13.31 -15.41
C CYS A 330 -3.31 14.46 -15.10
N TYR A 331 -3.65 15.64 -15.57
CA TYR A 331 -2.85 16.86 -15.41
C TYR A 331 -3.09 17.50 -14.05
N SER A 332 -2.95 16.69 -13.01
CA SER A 332 -3.19 17.10 -11.62
C SER A 332 -2.22 16.41 -10.68
N TYR A 333 -1.90 17.10 -9.58
CA TYR A 333 -1.21 16.50 -8.43
C TYR A 333 -2.18 15.78 -7.50
N PHE A 334 -3.49 15.87 -7.76
CA PHE A 334 -4.54 15.17 -7.02
C PHE A 334 -5.30 14.23 -7.96
N THR A 335 -5.67 13.06 -7.45
CA THR A 335 -6.34 11.99 -8.22
C THR A 335 -7.48 12.54 -9.07
N CYS A 336 -7.40 12.42 -10.39
CA CYS A 336 -8.46 12.84 -11.29
C CYS A 336 -9.77 12.11 -11.01
N GLY A 337 -10.89 12.82 -11.15
CA GLY A 337 -12.21 12.31 -10.76
C GLY A 337 -12.54 12.54 -9.27
N THR A 338 -11.63 13.10 -8.46
CA THR A 338 -11.88 13.46 -7.06
C THR A 338 -12.14 14.97 -6.91
N PRO A 339 -12.77 15.43 -5.81
CA PRO A 339 -13.19 16.84 -5.67
C PRO A 339 -12.07 17.87 -5.78
N LEU A 340 -10.84 17.54 -5.37
CA LEU A 340 -9.72 18.49 -5.37
C LEU A 340 -8.88 18.44 -6.65
N ALA A 341 -9.11 17.49 -7.55
CA ALA A 341 -8.43 17.47 -8.84
C ALA A 341 -8.74 18.72 -9.66
N SER A 342 -7.73 19.32 -10.26
CA SER A 342 -7.86 20.46 -11.17
C SER A 342 -6.69 20.47 -12.16
N GLU A 343 -6.78 21.32 -13.18
CA GLU A 343 -5.71 21.49 -14.18
C GLU A 343 -5.01 22.86 -14.05
N VAL A 344 -5.20 23.55 -12.95
CA VAL A 344 -4.57 24.85 -12.71
C VAL A 344 -3.05 24.70 -12.70
N GLY A 345 -2.35 25.46 -13.54
CA GLY A 345 -0.90 25.43 -13.69
C GLY A 345 -0.36 24.29 -14.55
N ALA A 346 -1.23 23.47 -15.15
CA ALA A 346 -0.84 22.28 -15.92
C ALA A 346 -0.44 22.58 -17.39
N GLU A 347 -0.45 23.84 -17.81
CA GLU A 347 -0.15 24.26 -19.19
C GLU A 347 1.14 23.61 -19.76
N PRO A 348 2.24 23.44 -18.98
CA PRO A 348 3.45 22.81 -19.49
C PRO A 348 3.29 21.35 -19.92
N MET A 349 2.29 20.65 -19.39
CA MET A 349 2.03 19.23 -19.68
C MET A 349 0.82 19.01 -20.60
N ARG A 350 -0.02 20.00 -20.78
CA ARG A 350 -1.23 19.88 -21.62
C ARG A 350 -0.87 19.97 -23.10
N GLY A 351 -1.41 19.07 -23.89
CA GLY A 351 -1.18 19.03 -25.32
C GLY A 351 0.08 18.25 -25.71
N LYS A 352 0.72 18.66 -26.82
CA LYS A 352 1.93 17.99 -27.30
C LYS A 352 3.15 18.47 -26.52
N ARG A 353 4.06 17.54 -26.20
CA ARG A 353 5.37 17.87 -25.59
C ARG A 353 6.11 18.94 -26.41
N ASP A 354 6.80 19.83 -25.72
CA ASP A 354 7.59 20.91 -26.33
C ASP A 354 9.10 20.70 -26.06
N PHE A 355 9.75 19.94 -26.94
CA PHE A 355 11.20 19.69 -26.83
C PHE A 355 12.04 20.94 -27.02
N GLU A 356 11.61 21.93 -27.81
CA GLU A 356 12.35 23.15 -28.02
C GLU A 356 12.33 24.03 -26.78
N LYS A 357 11.18 24.16 -26.13
CA LYS A 357 11.08 24.82 -24.82
C LYS A 357 11.90 24.09 -23.76
N ALA A 358 11.84 22.75 -23.72
CA ALA A 358 12.64 21.95 -22.81
C ALA A 358 14.15 22.17 -23.01
N LYS A 359 14.68 22.15 -24.26
CA LYS A 359 16.09 22.46 -24.59
C LYS A 359 16.48 23.88 -24.20
N GLN A 360 15.60 24.86 -24.42
CA GLN A 360 15.81 26.21 -23.96
C GLN A 360 16.03 26.28 -22.45
N LEU A 361 15.17 25.63 -21.67
CA LEU A 361 15.26 25.56 -20.19
C LEU A 361 16.55 24.86 -19.74
N VAL A 362 16.95 23.76 -20.40
CA VAL A 362 18.23 23.08 -20.14
C VAL A 362 19.42 24.05 -20.33
N LYS A 363 19.42 24.82 -21.43
CA LYS A 363 20.46 25.84 -21.68
C LYS A 363 20.44 26.95 -20.63
N GLU A 364 19.26 27.46 -20.28
CA GLU A 364 19.07 28.49 -19.25
C GLU A 364 19.49 28.02 -17.87
N ALA A 365 19.31 26.72 -17.56
CA ALA A 365 19.75 26.11 -16.32
C ALA A 365 21.27 25.98 -16.22
N GLY A 366 22.02 26.17 -17.35
CA GLY A 366 23.46 26.05 -17.39
C GLY A 366 23.99 24.62 -17.29
N TYR A 367 23.23 23.64 -17.79
CA TYR A 367 23.61 22.22 -17.79
C TYR A 367 24.92 21.98 -18.52
N LYS A 368 25.86 21.24 -17.90
CA LYS A 368 27.23 21.02 -18.41
C LYS A 368 27.52 19.55 -18.76
N GLY A 369 26.47 18.72 -18.83
CA GLY A 369 26.62 17.30 -19.14
C GLY A 369 26.70 16.40 -17.90
N GLU A 370 26.23 16.88 -16.75
CA GLU A 370 26.17 16.12 -15.53
C GLU A 370 25.44 14.80 -15.76
N LYS A 371 26.00 13.72 -15.23
CA LYS A 371 25.43 12.37 -15.36
C LYS A 371 24.10 12.28 -14.62
N ILE A 372 23.08 11.72 -15.29
CA ILE A 372 21.77 11.47 -14.74
C ILE A 372 21.56 9.96 -14.65
N VAL A 373 21.33 9.46 -13.44
CA VAL A 373 21.07 8.05 -13.17
C VAL A 373 19.59 7.86 -12.84
N ILE A 374 18.91 7.09 -13.70
CA ILE A 374 17.55 6.60 -13.45
C ILE A 374 17.69 5.21 -12.81
N ILE A 375 17.31 5.05 -11.55
CA ILE A 375 17.25 3.73 -10.94
C ILE A 375 15.94 3.05 -11.33
N ASP A 376 16.05 1.81 -11.82
CA ASP A 376 14.97 1.07 -12.45
C ASP A 376 14.74 -0.28 -11.76
N ALA A 377 13.49 -0.76 -11.80
CA ALA A 377 13.09 -2.06 -11.30
C ALA A 377 12.49 -2.90 -12.44
N THR A 378 13.28 -3.81 -12.99
CA THR A 378 12.90 -4.59 -14.17
C THR A 378 11.83 -5.65 -13.88
N ASP A 379 11.66 -6.04 -12.62
CA ASP A 379 10.60 -6.91 -12.11
C ASP A 379 9.27 -6.18 -11.83
N GLN A 380 9.23 -4.84 -12.10
CA GLN A 380 8.03 -3.99 -11.98
C GLN A 380 7.71 -3.33 -13.33
N PRO A 381 6.83 -3.93 -14.16
CA PRO A 381 6.52 -3.41 -15.51
C PRO A 381 6.13 -1.94 -15.54
N ILE A 382 5.38 -1.46 -14.53
CA ILE A 382 4.98 -0.05 -14.39
C ILE A 382 6.22 0.86 -14.29
N VAL A 383 7.18 0.48 -13.46
CA VAL A 383 8.39 1.27 -13.21
C VAL A 383 9.31 1.23 -14.40
N HIS A 384 9.54 0.03 -14.95
CA HIS A 384 10.42 -0.21 -16.10
C HIS A 384 9.96 0.58 -17.33
N SER A 385 8.66 0.50 -17.69
CA SER A 385 8.12 1.28 -18.81
C SER A 385 8.34 2.78 -18.64
N GLN A 386 8.06 3.32 -17.45
CA GLN A 386 8.28 4.74 -17.16
C GLN A 386 9.76 5.13 -17.26
N SER A 387 10.67 4.28 -16.78
CA SER A 387 12.12 4.53 -16.83
C SER A 387 12.62 4.64 -18.26
N LEU A 388 12.19 3.75 -19.14
CA LEU A 388 12.58 3.75 -20.56
C LEU A 388 12.02 4.97 -21.30
N LEU A 389 10.74 5.31 -21.10
CA LEU A 389 10.12 6.49 -21.70
C LEU A 389 10.81 7.79 -21.24
N THR A 390 11.14 7.87 -19.97
CA THR A 390 11.87 9.02 -19.42
C THR A 390 13.28 9.10 -20.01
N LEU A 391 14.01 7.99 -20.09
CA LEU A 391 15.35 7.97 -20.70
C LEU A 391 15.34 8.57 -22.12
N GLU A 392 14.38 8.14 -22.94
CA GLU A 392 14.22 8.64 -24.30
C GLU A 392 13.88 10.14 -24.33
N ALA A 393 12.98 10.60 -23.46
CA ALA A 393 12.63 12.01 -23.37
C ALA A 393 13.84 12.88 -22.97
N LEU A 394 14.63 12.44 -21.99
CA LEU A 394 15.82 13.13 -21.52
C LEU A 394 16.90 13.20 -22.60
N LYS A 395 17.14 12.12 -23.34
CA LYS A 395 18.09 12.11 -24.47
C LYS A 395 17.68 13.08 -25.59
N LYS A 396 16.38 13.17 -25.91
CA LYS A 396 15.84 14.08 -26.94
C LYS A 396 16.06 15.57 -26.60
N ILE A 397 16.17 15.91 -25.33
CA ILE A 397 16.49 17.27 -24.88
C ILE A 397 17.96 17.47 -24.54
N GLY A 398 18.84 16.54 -24.92
CA GLY A 398 20.29 16.65 -24.81
C GLY A 398 20.87 16.32 -23.43
N LEU A 399 20.16 15.60 -22.59
CA LEU A 399 20.64 15.22 -21.26
C LEU A 399 21.41 13.90 -21.27
N ASN A 400 22.50 13.84 -20.49
CA ASN A 400 23.37 12.66 -20.33
C ASN A 400 22.77 11.68 -19.33
N ALA A 401 21.74 10.90 -19.74
CA ALA A 401 21.00 10.01 -18.90
C ALA A 401 21.29 8.53 -19.21
N GLU A 402 21.32 7.72 -18.16
CA GLU A 402 21.39 6.26 -18.22
C GLU A 402 20.39 5.61 -17.25
N VAL A 403 19.98 4.38 -17.57
CA VAL A 403 19.20 3.53 -16.68
C VAL A 403 20.13 2.56 -15.96
N GLN A 404 20.00 2.46 -14.66
CA GLN A 404 20.65 1.43 -13.85
C GLN A 404 19.60 0.45 -13.35
N ALA A 405 19.55 -0.71 -14.00
CA ALA A 405 18.58 -1.76 -13.74
C ALA A 405 18.86 -2.54 -12.44
N GLY A 406 17.81 -2.91 -11.75
CA GLY A 406 17.80 -3.75 -10.57
C GLY A 406 16.43 -4.39 -10.36
N ASP A 407 16.19 -4.91 -9.17
CA ASP A 407 14.87 -5.35 -8.72
C ASP A 407 14.19 -4.26 -7.86
N TRP A 408 12.88 -4.41 -7.62
CA TRP A 408 12.10 -3.48 -6.81
C TRP A 408 12.64 -3.33 -5.38
N GLY A 409 13.06 -4.44 -4.75
CA GLY A 409 13.65 -4.41 -3.40
C GLY A 409 14.91 -3.57 -3.34
N THR A 410 15.77 -3.69 -4.34
CA THR A 410 16.98 -2.85 -4.51
C THR A 410 16.60 -1.38 -4.72
N LEU A 411 15.62 -1.09 -5.59
CA LEU A 411 15.18 0.29 -5.84
C LEU A 411 14.64 0.93 -4.56
N ILE A 412 13.74 0.28 -3.81
CA ILE A 412 13.15 0.87 -2.59
C ILE A 412 14.18 1.11 -1.48
N THR A 413 15.26 0.35 -1.46
CA THR A 413 16.39 0.56 -0.56
C THR A 413 17.25 1.73 -1.04
N ARG A 414 17.62 1.72 -2.33
CA ARG A 414 18.53 2.70 -2.92
C ARG A 414 17.93 4.12 -2.98
N ARG A 415 16.62 4.27 -3.21
CA ARG A 415 15.95 5.59 -3.21
C ARG A 415 16.06 6.33 -1.88
N ALA A 416 16.33 5.62 -0.78
CA ALA A 416 16.55 6.22 0.54
C ALA A 416 18.00 6.72 0.73
N SER A 417 18.93 6.38 -0.17
CA SER A 417 20.31 6.83 -0.13
C SER A 417 20.39 8.32 -0.42
N LYS A 418 21.15 9.03 0.41
CA LYS A 418 21.50 10.45 0.25
C LYS A 418 22.90 10.64 -0.34
N GLU A 419 23.54 9.58 -0.80
CA GLU A 419 24.85 9.63 -1.40
C GLU A 419 24.82 10.26 -2.80
N PRO A 420 25.91 10.90 -3.26
CA PRO A 420 26.02 11.35 -4.63
C PRO A 420 26.14 10.17 -5.60
N ILE A 421 25.95 10.44 -6.91
CA ILE A 421 25.87 9.43 -7.96
C ILE A 421 27.12 8.54 -8.02
N ASP A 422 28.31 9.11 -7.87
CA ASP A 422 29.60 8.40 -7.86
C ASP A 422 29.79 7.45 -6.66
N LYS A 423 28.95 7.61 -5.62
CA LYS A 423 28.89 6.74 -4.44
C LYS A 423 27.62 5.89 -4.38
N GLY A 424 27.00 5.61 -5.52
CA GLY A 424 25.81 4.78 -5.60
C GLY A 424 24.47 5.50 -5.42
N GLY A 425 24.49 6.85 -5.38
CA GLY A 425 23.27 7.66 -5.37
C GLY A 425 22.47 7.57 -6.67
N TRP A 426 21.48 8.43 -6.83
CA TRP A 426 20.53 8.42 -7.93
C TRP A 426 20.05 9.84 -8.27
N SER A 427 19.52 10.02 -9.48
CA SER A 427 18.94 11.29 -9.95
C SER A 427 17.43 11.24 -10.09
N ILE A 428 16.90 10.11 -10.59
CA ILE A 428 15.48 9.89 -10.86
C ILE A 428 15.12 8.48 -10.44
N PHE A 429 13.91 8.31 -9.87
CA PHE A 429 13.22 7.02 -9.81
C PHE A 429 11.76 7.20 -10.21
N HIS A 430 11.17 6.10 -10.68
CA HIS A 430 9.75 6.01 -10.96
C HIS A 430 9.05 5.15 -9.92
N THR A 431 7.78 5.47 -9.72
CA THR A 431 6.86 4.67 -8.91
C THR A 431 5.42 5.07 -9.26
N TRP A 432 4.48 4.60 -8.47
CA TRP A 432 3.09 5.04 -8.53
C TRP A 432 2.56 5.28 -7.12
N LEU A 433 1.50 6.07 -7.01
CA LEU A 433 0.76 6.30 -5.79
C LEU A 433 -0.69 5.87 -6.03
N VAL A 434 -1.24 5.03 -5.15
CA VAL A 434 -2.66 4.66 -5.22
C VAL A 434 -3.54 5.89 -4.98
N GLY A 435 -4.72 5.92 -5.59
CA GLY A 435 -5.61 7.08 -5.56
C GLY A 435 -5.79 7.72 -4.19
N PRO A 436 -6.04 6.97 -3.10
CA PRO A 436 -6.19 7.54 -1.76
C PRO A 436 -4.98 8.34 -1.24
N ASP A 437 -3.77 8.05 -1.71
CA ASP A 437 -2.55 8.74 -1.25
C ASP A 437 -2.35 10.11 -1.88
N VAL A 438 -3.14 10.46 -2.89
CA VAL A 438 -2.99 11.73 -3.63
C VAL A 438 -4.32 12.47 -3.83
N THR A 439 -5.32 12.25 -2.97
CA THR A 439 -6.61 12.94 -3.06
C THR A 439 -6.61 14.38 -2.53
N SER A 440 -5.60 14.75 -1.74
CA SER A 440 -5.56 16.07 -1.09
C SER A 440 -4.15 16.49 -0.68
N PRO A 441 -3.90 17.77 -0.39
CA PRO A 441 -2.64 18.24 0.19
C PRO A 441 -2.27 17.59 1.53
N ALA A 442 -3.23 17.02 2.26
CA ALA A 442 -2.98 16.32 3.52
C ALA A 442 -2.26 14.99 3.31
N VAL A 443 -2.72 14.20 2.35
CA VAL A 443 -2.25 12.83 2.12
C VAL A 443 -1.19 12.70 1.03
N ASN A 444 -1.12 13.66 0.08
CA ASN A 444 -0.08 13.66 -0.96
C ASN A 444 1.27 14.03 -0.36
N PHE A 445 1.94 13.01 0.19
CA PHE A 445 3.28 13.18 0.79
C PHE A 445 4.35 13.51 -0.25
N ALA A 446 4.14 13.19 -1.54
CA ALA A 446 5.12 13.44 -2.59
C ALA A 446 5.16 14.91 -3.02
N VAL A 447 4.09 15.70 -2.79
CA VAL A 447 4.05 17.12 -3.11
C VAL A 447 4.74 18.00 -2.06
N ARG A 448 5.03 17.45 -0.87
CA ARG A 448 5.60 18.23 0.24
C ARG A 448 6.97 18.80 -0.08
N GLY A 449 7.17 20.08 0.31
CA GLY A 449 8.43 20.82 0.21
C GLY A 449 9.18 20.95 1.52
N SER A 450 9.15 19.93 2.42
CA SER A 450 9.69 20.01 3.79
C SER A 450 11.16 19.62 3.92
N GLY A 451 11.95 19.67 2.85
CA GLY A 451 13.39 19.42 2.84
C GLY A 451 13.74 18.02 3.35
N GLN A 452 14.63 17.95 4.34
CA GLN A 452 15.09 16.66 4.89
C GLN A 452 13.97 15.81 5.54
N LYS A 453 12.81 16.40 5.82
CA LYS A 453 11.61 15.72 6.32
C LYS A 453 10.66 15.32 5.20
N ALA A 454 10.92 15.76 3.97
CA ALA A 454 10.15 15.36 2.80
C ALA A 454 10.43 13.89 2.45
N TRP A 455 9.53 13.32 1.65
CA TRP A 455 9.72 12.00 1.08
C TRP A 455 10.98 11.95 0.20
N PHE A 456 11.47 10.76 -0.14
CA PHE A 456 12.69 10.54 -0.93
C PHE A 456 12.83 11.52 -2.08
N GLY A 457 14.05 12.00 -2.29
CA GLY A 457 14.37 13.13 -3.20
C GLY A 457 14.44 14.48 -2.49
N TRP A 458 13.84 14.61 -1.31
CA TRP A 458 14.01 15.73 -0.35
C TRP A 458 13.78 17.12 -0.94
N PRO A 459 12.66 17.39 -1.65
CA PRO A 459 12.36 18.73 -2.13
C PRO A 459 12.18 19.71 -0.98
N GLU A 460 12.68 20.92 -1.17
CA GLU A 460 12.54 22.01 -0.20
C GLU A 460 11.88 23.21 -0.87
N ASP A 461 10.68 23.59 -0.43
CA ASP A 461 9.93 24.74 -0.90
C ASP A 461 8.99 25.26 0.17
N ALA A 462 9.39 26.37 0.81
CA ALA A 462 8.59 26.98 1.87
C ALA A 462 7.20 27.43 1.40
N LYS A 463 7.06 27.79 0.10
CA LYS A 463 5.77 28.25 -0.45
C LYS A 463 4.76 27.11 -0.58
N ILE A 464 5.19 25.90 -0.97
CA ILE A 464 4.32 24.72 -0.97
C ILE A 464 3.82 24.46 0.47
N GLU A 465 4.70 24.47 1.47
CA GLU A 465 4.29 24.22 2.86
C GLU A 465 3.34 25.31 3.38
N GLU A 466 3.60 26.60 3.09
CA GLU A 466 2.68 27.72 3.40
C GLU A 466 1.28 27.50 2.78
N LEU A 467 1.21 27.12 1.51
CA LEU A 467 -0.05 26.89 0.80
C LEU A 467 -0.77 25.64 1.34
N ARG A 468 -0.04 24.62 1.78
CA ARG A 468 -0.61 23.47 2.46
C ARG A 468 -1.20 23.86 3.82
N GLU A 469 -0.52 24.74 4.60
CA GLU A 469 -1.09 25.27 5.86
C GLU A 469 -2.39 26.03 5.60
N ALA A 470 -2.44 26.84 4.54
CA ALA A 470 -3.68 27.55 4.14
C ALA A 470 -4.81 26.55 3.79
N TRP A 471 -4.48 25.42 3.16
CA TRP A 471 -5.45 24.35 2.90
C TRP A 471 -5.96 23.71 4.20
N PHE A 472 -5.10 23.41 5.16
CA PHE A 472 -5.51 22.88 6.48
C PHE A 472 -6.39 23.84 7.28
N ALA A 473 -6.27 25.15 7.01
CA ALA A 473 -7.08 26.19 7.64
C ALA A 473 -8.42 26.43 6.93
N ALA A 474 -8.69 25.81 5.78
CA ALA A 474 -9.93 25.99 5.04
C ALA A 474 -11.11 25.41 5.82
N THR A 475 -12.24 26.16 5.88
CA THR A 475 -13.39 25.82 6.71
C THR A 475 -14.59 25.27 5.91
N ASP A 476 -14.52 25.32 4.59
CA ASP A 476 -15.58 24.84 3.68
C ASP A 476 -14.99 24.26 2.38
N ALA A 477 -15.82 23.58 1.59
CA ALA A 477 -15.41 22.90 0.37
C ALA A 477 -14.85 23.85 -0.70
N SER A 478 -15.38 25.09 -0.81
CA SER A 478 -14.94 26.08 -1.79
C SER A 478 -13.55 26.62 -1.45
N SER A 479 -13.34 27.03 -0.20
CA SER A 479 -12.03 27.48 0.29
C SER A 479 -10.98 26.36 0.23
N SER A 480 -11.37 25.12 0.57
CA SER A 480 -10.51 23.93 0.44
C SER A 480 -10.09 23.68 -1.01
N LYS A 481 -11.03 23.75 -1.97
CA LYS A 481 -10.75 23.59 -3.41
C LYS A 481 -9.77 24.66 -3.90
N LYS A 482 -10.05 25.94 -3.60
CA LYS A 482 -9.18 27.07 -3.99
C LYS A 482 -7.77 26.95 -3.41
N ALA A 483 -7.66 26.54 -2.15
CA ALA A 483 -6.36 26.32 -1.51
C ALA A 483 -5.59 25.13 -2.14
N ALA A 484 -6.28 24.05 -2.48
CA ALA A 484 -5.69 22.92 -3.21
C ALA A 484 -5.19 23.33 -4.61
N GLU A 485 -5.94 24.16 -5.32
CA GLU A 485 -5.52 24.72 -6.62
C GLU A 485 -4.27 25.61 -6.49
N ALA A 486 -4.14 26.38 -5.42
CA ALA A 486 -2.92 27.15 -5.17
C ALA A 486 -1.70 26.24 -4.89
N VAL A 487 -1.88 25.15 -4.13
CA VAL A 487 -0.82 24.13 -3.95
C VAL A 487 -0.43 23.52 -5.28
N GLN A 488 -1.40 23.18 -6.12
CA GLN A 488 -1.16 22.57 -7.43
C GLN A 488 -0.45 23.52 -8.39
N ALA A 489 -0.86 24.78 -8.49
CA ALA A 489 -0.18 25.78 -9.32
C ALA A 489 1.30 25.92 -8.93
N ARG A 490 1.59 25.99 -7.61
CA ARG A 490 2.97 26.03 -7.14
C ARG A 490 3.71 24.72 -7.43
N ALA A 491 3.04 23.58 -7.33
CA ALA A 491 3.64 22.30 -7.64
C ALA A 491 4.02 22.17 -9.13
N PHE A 492 3.25 22.72 -10.06
CA PHE A 492 3.64 22.78 -11.48
C PHE A 492 4.79 23.74 -11.75
N ASP A 493 4.92 24.83 -11.00
CA ASP A 493 6.07 25.73 -11.11
C ASP A 493 7.33 25.13 -10.46
N PHE A 494 7.26 24.66 -9.23
CA PHE A 494 8.40 24.11 -8.48
C PHE A 494 8.82 22.70 -8.95
N VAL A 495 7.88 21.91 -9.45
CA VAL A 495 8.03 20.52 -9.93
C VAL A 495 8.62 19.58 -8.87
N PRO A 496 7.91 19.30 -7.78
CA PRO A 496 8.38 18.34 -6.76
C PRO A 496 8.48 16.92 -7.31
N TYR A 497 7.64 16.58 -8.27
CA TYR A 497 7.68 15.38 -9.11
C TYR A 497 6.88 15.65 -10.41
N VAL A 498 6.99 14.77 -11.40
CA VAL A 498 6.17 14.85 -12.62
C VAL A 498 5.09 13.76 -12.53
N PRO A 499 3.78 14.11 -12.55
CA PRO A 499 2.73 13.12 -12.70
C PRO A 499 2.76 12.55 -14.13
N THR A 500 2.83 11.22 -14.28
CA THR A 500 3.07 10.60 -15.59
C THR A 500 1.80 10.03 -16.23
N ALA A 501 0.88 9.49 -15.46
CA ALA A 501 -0.40 8.95 -15.92
C ALA A 501 -1.31 8.64 -14.73
N GLN A 502 -2.63 8.56 -14.95
CA GLN A 502 -3.52 7.80 -14.07
C GLN A 502 -3.94 6.51 -14.75
N PHE A 503 -3.87 5.40 -14.04
CA PHE A 503 -4.11 4.07 -14.61
C PHE A 503 -4.75 3.12 -13.59
N ILE A 504 -5.42 2.10 -14.11
CA ILE A 504 -5.96 0.99 -13.34
C ILE A 504 -5.34 -0.29 -13.89
N LEU A 505 -4.68 -1.07 -13.05
CA LEU A 505 -4.28 -2.42 -13.43
C LEU A 505 -5.36 -3.41 -13.03
N PRO A 506 -5.80 -4.28 -13.95
CA PRO A 506 -6.77 -5.30 -13.63
C PRO A 506 -6.17 -6.33 -12.69
N THR A 507 -7.03 -6.94 -11.88
CA THR A 507 -6.75 -8.16 -11.16
C THR A 507 -7.27 -9.36 -11.93
N ALA A 508 -6.63 -10.52 -11.76
CA ALA A 508 -7.11 -11.77 -12.36
C ALA A 508 -7.23 -12.85 -11.28
N TYR A 509 -8.32 -13.59 -11.28
CA TYR A 509 -8.56 -14.62 -10.27
C TYR A 509 -9.40 -15.78 -10.81
N ARG A 510 -9.28 -16.94 -10.15
CA ARG A 510 -10.04 -18.14 -10.48
C ARG A 510 -11.52 -17.94 -10.12
N THR A 511 -12.43 -18.45 -10.97
CA THR A 511 -13.89 -18.32 -10.78
C THR A 511 -14.45 -19.05 -9.55
N ASN A 512 -13.65 -19.91 -8.90
CA ASN A 512 -13.98 -20.51 -7.62
C ASN A 512 -13.75 -19.55 -6.42
N LEU A 513 -13.20 -18.36 -6.66
CA LEU A 513 -13.13 -17.29 -5.65
C LEU A 513 -14.37 -16.39 -5.72
N SER A 514 -14.80 -15.94 -4.57
CA SER A 514 -15.88 -14.95 -4.41
C SER A 514 -15.60 -14.03 -3.23
N GLY A 515 -16.32 -12.92 -3.13
CA GLY A 515 -16.24 -11.99 -2.00
C GLY A 515 -15.02 -11.07 -2.00
N LEU A 516 -14.32 -10.90 -3.14
CA LEU A 516 -13.29 -9.88 -3.29
C LEU A 516 -13.92 -8.49 -3.03
N ILE A 517 -13.21 -7.67 -2.25
CA ILE A 517 -13.67 -6.31 -1.94
C ILE A 517 -13.16 -5.35 -3.02
N ILE A 518 -14.09 -4.63 -3.63
CA ILE A 518 -13.75 -3.54 -4.57
C ILE A 518 -13.20 -2.39 -3.74
N ALA A 519 -11.89 -2.16 -3.82
CA ALA A 519 -11.18 -1.16 -3.03
C ALA A 519 -9.85 -0.77 -3.70
N PRO A 520 -9.33 0.45 -3.45
CA PRO A 520 -8.01 0.87 -3.96
C PRO A 520 -6.83 0.27 -3.19
N ILE A 521 -7.10 -0.69 -2.32
CA ILE A 521 -6.14 -1.44 -1.53
C ILE A 521 -6.52 -2.92 -1.55
N THR A 522 -5.53 -3.82 -1.53
CA THR A 522 -5.78 -5.26 -1.57
C THR A 522 -6.11 -5.78 -0.18
N LEU A 523 -7.30 -6.40 -0.04
CA LEU A 523 -7.85 -6.89 1.22
C LEU A 523 -8.21 -8.36 1.09
N MET A 524 -7.75 -9.20 2.04
CA MET A 524 -7.86 -10.67 1.97
C MET A 524 -9.02 -11.24 2.79
N TRP A 525 -9.60 -10.47 3.73
CA TRP A 525 -10.81 -10.91 4.41
C TRP A 525 -12.00 -10.90 3.47
N ASN A 526 -13.07 -11.61 3.84
CA ASN A 526 -14.27 -11.84 3.05
C ASN A 526 -14.09 -12.71 1.78
N VAL A 527 -12.84 -12.93 1.33
CA VAL A 527 -12.55 -13.82 0.20
C VAL A 527 -12.86 -15.26 0.58
N GLU A 528 -13.65 -15.93 -0.26
CA GLU A 528 -14.07 -17.31 -0.09
C GLU A 528 -13.59 -18.14 -1.27
N LYS A 529 -12.98 -19.29 -0.99
CA LYS A 529 -12.60 -20.30 -1.97
C LYS A 529 -13.56 -21.49 -1.87
N LYS A 530 -14.26 -21.76 -2.96
CA LYS A 530 -15.18 -22.90 -3.10
C LYS A 530 -14.42 -24.19 -3.40
#